data_b320b3f9007a3d92c2cddbbc62c63023
#
_entry.id   b320b3f9007a3d92c2cddbbc62c63023
#
_cell.length_a   1.000
_cell.length_b   1.000
_cell.length_c   1.000
_cell.angle_alpha   90.00
_cell.angle_beta   90.00
_cell.angle_gamma   90.00
#
_symmetry.space_group_name_H-M   'P 1'
#
loop_
_entity.id
_entity.type
_entity.pdbx_description
1 polymer ?
#
loop_
_entity_poly.entity_id
_entity_poly.type
_entity_poly.pdbx_seq_one_letter_code
_entity_poly.pdbx_strand_id
1 'polypeptide(L)'
;MDFLSGMAGIGDDPVLKNAYDAYSEGSYMSSFSIFEEAGTPEAKYCMAFQILNGQGVQRDPKKAFSLFKESMDGSFLPAISEVAQCYGYGIGVKTDDSKAFELFSKAAELGDPYGMSMLSMMYRNGDGVRRNNKLADEWSEHCDSSGDPGELEDAGMEFLENGNVILGRMFLMRSAVMGAPVSAKALACIYGFGAGVHADDDEASDWEDTADANGWDDVTREDLEGHEKWFSRFIDLDEMDAEPEYDR
;
A
#
# COMPACT_ATOMS: atom_id res chain seq x y z
N MET A 1 -11.63 5.26 17.70
CA MET A 1 -10.64 4.20 17.41
C MET A 1 -9.75 4.87 16.40
N ASP A 2 -8.46 5.03 16.71
CA ASP A 2 -7.52 5.58 15.73
C ASP A 2 -7.28 4.55 14.62
N PHE A 3 -6.73 5.00 13.50
CA PHE A 3 -6.59 4.18 12.30
C PHE A 3 -5.68 2.96 12.54
N LEU A 4 -4.52 3.15 13.19
CA LEU A 4 -3.56 2.08 13.44
C LEU A 4 -4.15 1.00 14.36
N SER A 5 -4.87 1.40 15.42
CA SER A 5 -5.62 0.43 16.25
C SER A 5 -6.71 -0.31 15.46
N GLY A 6 -7.27 0.33 14.43
CA GLY A 6 -8.25 -0.30 13.52
C GLY A 6 -7.63 -1.28 12.53
N MET A 7 -6.31 -1.20 12.30
CA MET A 7 -5.57 -2.15 11.46
C MET A 7 -5.14 -3.41 12.22
N ALA A 8 -5.10 -3.36 13.55
CA ALA A 8 -4.81 -4.54 14.36
C ALA A 8 -5.87 -5.63 14.12
N GLY A 9 -5.43 -6.82 13.75
CA GLY A 9 -6.29 -7.97 13.45
C GLY A 9 -6.81 -8.04 12.01
N ILE A 10 -6.40 -7.14 11.12
CA ILE A 10 -6.60 -7.33 9.67
C ILE A 10 -5.84 -8.59 9.25
N GLY A 11 -6.52 -9.48 8.53
CA GLY A 11 -5.96 -10.78 8.14
C GLY A 11 -6.16 -11.91 9.15
N ASP A 12 -6.58 -11.60 10.38
CA ASP A 12 -6.77 -12.58 11.45
C ASP A 12 -8.13 -13.30 11.40
N ASP A 13 -9.06 -12.83 10.58
CA ASP A 13 -10.38 -13.46 10.47
C ASP A 13 -10.25 -14.91 9.96
N PRO A 14 -10.62 -15.91 10.78
CA PRO A 14 -10.49 -17.32 10.38
C PRO A 14 -11.28 -17.67 9.12
N VAL A 15 -12.37 -16.95 8.82
CA VAL A 15 -13.16 -17.14 7.60
C VAL A 15 -12.37 -16.70 6.38
N LEU A 16 -11.58 -15.63 6.50
CA LEU A 16 -10.77 -15.09 5.41
C LEU A 16 -9.43 -15.79 5.27
N LYS A 17 -8.95 -16.50 6.33
CA LYS A 17 -7.66 -17.20 6.29
C LYS A 17 -7.53 -18.13 5.09
N ASN A 18 -8.54 -18.94 4.83
CA ASN A 18 -8.53 -19.86 3.69
C ASN A 18 -8.48 -19.13 2.33
N ALA A 19 -9.07 -17.93 2.26
CA ALA A 19 -9.01 -17.09 1.06
C ALA A 19 -7.61 -16.51 0.86
N TYR A 20 -6.94 -16.09 1.94
CA TYR A 20 -5.56 -15.61 1.89
C TYR A 20 -4.58 -16.74 1.55
N ASP A 21 -4.75 -17.93 2.14
CA ASP A 21 -3.93 -19.08 1.83
C ASP A 21 -4.05 -19.44 0.33
N ALA A 22 -5.27 -19.50 -0.20
CA ALA A 22 -5.53 -19.76 -1.62
C ALA A 22 -4.93 -18.66 -2.52
N TYR A 23 -4.99 -17.39 -2.10
CA TYR A 23 -4.38 -16.27 -2.82
C TYR A 23 -2.85 -16.43 -2.89
N SER A 24 -2.22 -16.72 -1.76
CA SER A 24 -0.77 -16.91 -1.62
C SER A 24 -0.25 -18.08 -2.47
N GLU A 25 -1.06 -19.11 -2.64
CA GLU A 25 -0.77 -20.27 -3.49
C GLU A 25 -0.99 -19.99 -5.00
N GLY A 26 -1.44 -18.77 -5.37
CA GLY A 26 -1.81 -18.41 -6.74
C GLY A 26 -3.16 -18.98 -7.20
N SER A 27 -3.92 -19.60 -6.31
CA SER A 27 -5.28 -20.14 -6.57
C SER A 27 -6.32 -19.02 -6.55
N TYR A 28 -6.10 -17.97 -7.36
CA TYR A 28 -6.87 -16.71 -7.33
C TYR A 28 -8.37 -16.89 -7.51
N MET A 29 -8.83 -17.83 -8.36
CA MET A 29 -10.26 -18.11 -8.53
C MET A 29 -10.89 -18.65 -7.25
N SER A 30 -10.19 -19.55 -6.55
CA SER A 30 -10.66 -20.12 -5.28
C SER A 30 -10.70 -19.05 -4.21
N SER A 31 -9.63 -18.26 -4.09
CA SER A 31 -9.56 -17.10 -3.19
C SER A 31 -10.72 -16.13 -3.40
N PHE A 32 -10.98 -15.75 -4.66
CA PHE A 32 -12.08 -14.86 -5.03
C PHE A 32 -13.44 -15.41 -4.58
N SER A 33 -13.71 -16.70 -4.81
CA SER A 33 -14.98 -17.32 -4.42
C SER A 33 -15.18 -17.35 -2.91
N ILE A 34 -14.11 -17.58 -2.14
CA ILE A 34 -14.18 -17.57 -0.67
C ILE A 34 -14.43 -16.15 -0.16
N PHE A 35 -13.77 -15.14 -0.71
CA PHE A 35 -14.04 -13.73 -0.37
C PHE A 35 -15.47 -13.33 -0.74
N GLU A 36 -15.99 -13.79 -1.89
CA GLU A 36 -17.36 -13.50 -2.31
C GLU A 36 -18.40 -14.12 -1.34
N GLU A 37 -18.16 -15.36 -0.88
CA GLU A 37 -19.02 -16.02 0.10
C GLU A 37 -18.96 -15.33 1.47
N ALA A 38 -17.78 -14.89 1.91
CA ALA A 38 -17.60 -14.16 3.16
C ALA A 38 -18.33 -12.81 3.17
N GLY A 39 -18.28 -12.06 2.07
CA GLY A 39 -19.01 -10.81 1.86
C GLY A 39 -18.68 -9.68 2.83
N THR A 40 -17.65 -9.83 3.67
CA THR A 40 -17.22 -8.82 4.63
C THR A 40 -16.64 -7.60 3.94
N PRO A 41 -16.56 -6.42 4.59
CA PRO A 41 -15.90 -5.25 4.02
C PRO A 41 -14.45 -5.51 3.62
N GLU A 42 -13.69 -6.25 4.43
CA GLU A 42 -12.32 -6.66 4.13
C GLU A 42 -12.26 -7.61 2.90
N ALA A 43 -13.16 -8.60 2.83
CA ALA A 43 -13.26 -9.48 1.67
C ALA A 43 -13.55 -8.71 0.38
N LYS A 44 -14.43 -7.70 0.43
CA LYS A 44 -14.74 -6.83 -0.72
C LYS A 44 -13.53 -6.01 -1.16
N TYR A 45 -12.71 -5.54 -0.22
CA TYR A 45 -11.44 -4.89 -0.50
C TYR A 45 -10.49 -5.81 -1.28
N CYS A 46 -10.32 -7.05 -0.81
CA CYS A 46 -9.48 -8.06 -1.47
C CYS A 46 -10.01 -8.44 -2.87
N MET A 47 -11.32 -8.63 -2.99
CA MET A 47 -11.97 -8.87 -4.30
C MET A 47 -11.76 -7.72 -5.27
N ALA A 48 -11.89 -6.47 -4.81
CA ALA A 48 -11.64 -5.28 -5.63
C ALA A 48 -10.22 -5.28 -6.17
N PHE A 49 -9.26 -5.62 -5.33
CA PHE A 49 -7.85 -5.72 -5.71
C PHE A 49 -7.60 -6.82 -6.74
N GLN A 50 -8.16 -8.03 -6.54
CA GLN A 50 -8.07 -9.12 -7.51
C GLN A 50 -8.67 -8.74 -8.87
N ILE A 51 -9.83 -8.07 -8.89
CA ILE A 51 -10.46 -7.60 -10.12
C ILE A 51 -9.61 -6.51 -10.79
N LEU A 52 -9.04 -5.57 -10.03
CA LEU A 52 -8.20 -4.52 -10.57
C LEU A 52 -6.96 -5.07 -11.27
N ASN A 53 -6.37 -6.14 -10.71
CA ASN A 53 -5.18 -6.80 -11.25
C ASN A 53 -5.50 -7.95 -12.22
N GLY A 54 -6.76 -8.33 -12.41
CA GLY A 54 -7.15 -9.45 -13.27
C GLY A 54 -6.75 -10.83 -12.74
N GLN A 55 -6.66 -10.97 -11.42
CA GLN A 55 -6.22 -12.20 -10.74
C GLN A 55 -7.39 -13.19 -10.56
N GLY A 56 -7.39 -14.26 -11.35
CA GLY A 56 -8.44 -15.30 -11.34
C GLY A 56 -9.79 -14.82 -11.92
N VAL A 57 -9.94 -13.54 -12.22
CA VAL A 57 -11.14 -12.92 -12.79
C VAL A 57 -10.74 -11.90 -13.84
N GLN A 58 -11.67 -11.55 -14.73
CA GLN A 58 -11.41 -10.51 -15.73
C GLN A 58 -11.19 -9.16 -15.06
N ARG A 59 -10.16 -8.43 -15.50
CA ARG A 59 -9.88 -7.07 -15.05
C ARG A 59 -11.06 -6.14 -15.39
N ASP A 60 -11.60 -5.49 -14.37
CA ASP A 60 -12.70 -4.52 -14.49
C ASP A 60 -12.52 -3.41 -13.43
N PRO A 61 -11.83 -2.30 -13.78
CA PRO A 61 -11.62 -1.20 -12.84
C PRO A 61 -12.90 -0.58 -12.30
N LYS A 62 -14.02 -0.60 -13.08
CA LYS A 62 -15.29 -0.04 -12.61
C LYS A 62 -15.90 -0.91 -11.51
N LYS A 63 -15.85 -2.23 -11.69
CA LYS A 63 -16.31 -3.17 -10.66
C LYS A 63 -15.42 -3.11 -9.42
N ALA A 64 -14.09 -3.00 -9.61
CA ALA A 64 -13.14 -2.81 -8.52
C ALA A 64 -13.47 -1.55 -7.70
N PHE A 65 -13.65 -0.41 -8.36
CA PHE A 65 -14.06 0.84 -7.70
C PHE A 65 -15.36 0.68 -6.90
N SER A 66 -16.37 -0.01 -7.45
CA SER A 66 -17.64 -0.26 -6.73
C SER A 66 -17.41 -1.05 -5.45
N LEU A 67 -16.57 -2.09 -5.49
CA LEU A 67 -16.26 -2.93 -4.35
C LEU A 67 -15.41 -2.21 -3.30
N PHE A 68 -14.42 -1.39 -3.69
CA PHE A 68 -13.69 -0.52 -2.76
C PHE A 68 -14.66 0.42 -2.04
N LYS A 69 -15.60 1.01 -2.78
CA LYS A 69 -16.62 1.87 -2.19
C LYS A 69 -17.53 1.12 -1.21
N GLU A 70 -17.98 -0.08 -1.56
CA GLU A 70 -18.78 -0.92 -0.66
C GLU A 70 -17.98 -1.33 0.59
N SER A 71 -16.68 -1.59 0.45
CA SER A 71 -15.77 -1.86 1.55
C SER A 71 -15.66 -0.66 2.50
N MET A 72 -15.44 0.53 1.93
CA MET A 72 -15.42 1.81 2.68
C MET A 72 -16.74 2.08 3.40
N ASP A 73 -17.88 1.90 2.72
CA ASP A 73 -19.22 2.07 3.29
C ASP A 73 -19.48 1.06 4.41
N GLY A 74 -18.85 -0.12 4.35
CA GLY A 74 -18.83 -1.15 5.39
C GLY A 74 -17.83 -0.89 6.53
N SER A 75 -17.18 0.29 6.56
CA SER A 75 -16.25 0.74 7.60
C SER A 75 -14.88 0.03 7.62
N PHE A 76 -14.44 -0.54 6.50
CA PHE A 76 -13.05 -0.96 6.35
C PHE A 76 -12.19 0.27 6.05
N LEU A 77 -11.46 0.75 7.08
CA LEU A 77 -10.76 2.03 7.02
C LEU A 77 -9.76 2.16 5.87
N PRO A 78 -8.93 1.13 5.54
CA PRO A 78 -8.00 1.22 4.42
C PRO A 78 -8.66 1.50 3.06
N ALA A 79 -9.92 1.12 2.89
CA ALA A 79 -10.64 1.36 1.64
C ALA A 79 -10.93 2.84 1.36
N ILE A 80 -10.86 3.71 2.38
CA ILE A 80 -11.05 5.17 2.20
C ILE A 80 -9.97 5.71 1.27
N SER A 81 -8.71 5.39 1.54
CA SER A 81 -7.57 5.84 0.73
C SER A 81 -7.57 5.23 -0.67
N GLU A 82 -8.01 3.97 -0.84
CA GLU A 82 -8.15 3.36 -2.17
C GLU A 82 -9.25 4.03 -3.01
N VAL A 83 -10.39 4.38 -2.40
CA VAL A 83 -11.45 5.14 -3.10
C VAL A 83 -10.96 6.54 -3.46
N ALA A 84 -10.17 7.18 -2.59
CA ALA A 84 -9.56 8.48 -2.87
C ALA A 84 -8.61 8.40 -4.07
N GLN A 85 -7.73 7.39 -4.13
CA GLN A 85 -6.86 7.12 -5.28
C GLN A 85 -7.66 6.91 -6.56
N CYS A 86 -8.75 6.13 -6.49
CA CYS A 86 -9.60 5.92 -7.66
C CYS A 86 -10.12 7.25 -8.23
N TYR A 87 -10.50 8.21 -7.39
CA TYR A 87 -10.88 9.54 -7.85
C TYR A 87 -9.70 10.37 -8.36
N GLY A 88 -8.56 10.33 -7.70
CA GLY A 88 -7.36 11.08 -8.11
C GLY A 88 -6.82 10.61 -9.47
N TYR A 89 -6.66 9.30 -9.64
CA TYR A 89 -6.05 8.71 -10.85
C TYR A 89 -7.08 8.26 -11.91
N GLY A 90 -8.37 8.35 -11.64
CA GLY A 90 -9.40 7.93 -12.60
C GLY A 90 -9.54 6.41 -12.74
N ILE A 91 -9.27 5.64 -11.68
CA ILE A 91 -9.34 4.18 -11.70
C ILE A 91 -10.81 3.74 -11.59
N GLY A 92 -11.38 3.31 -12.69
CA GLY A 92 -12.78 2.85 -12.76
C GLY A 92 -13.84 3.94 -12.60
N VAL A 93 -13.45 5.17 -12.34
CA VAL A 93 -14.31 6.36 -12.18
C VAL A 93 -13.67 7.55 -12.90
N LYS A 94 -14.44 8.58 -13.20
CA LYS A 94 -13.87 9.83 -13.71
C LYS A 94 -13.07 10.52 -12.61
N THR A 95 -11.91 11.08 -12.97
CA THR A 95 -11.08 11.88 -12.06
C THR A 95 -11.88 13.02 -11.42
N ASP A 96 -11.71 13.20 -10.13
CA ASP A 96 -12.34 14.22 -9.32
C ASP A 96 -11.45 14.55 -8.11
N ASP A 97 -10.53 15.49 -8.32
CA ASP A 97 -9.53 15.86 -7.31
C ASP A 97 -10.17 16.41 -6.02
N SER A 98 -11.35 17.04 -6.14
CA SER A 98 -12.06 17.53 -4.95
C SER A 98 -12.58 16.39 -4.08
N LYS A 99 -13.08 15.29 -4.70
CA LYS A 99 -13.47 14.10 -3.95
C LYS A 99 -12.28 13.32 -3.41
N ALA A 100 -11.19 13.24 -4.17
CA ALA A 100 -9.95 12.66 -3.69
C ALA A 100 -9.47 13.41 -2.45
N PHE A 101 -9.43 14.75 -2.49
CA PHE A 101 -9.07 15.59 -1.37
C PHE A 101 -9.99 15.36 -0.15
N GLU A 102 -11.31 15.32 -0.33
CA GLU A 102 -12.28 15.07 0.75
C GLU A 102 -12.03 13.72 1.43
N LEU A 103 -11.77 12.67 0.65
CA LEU A 103 -11.55 11.33 1.18
C LEU A 103 -10.16 11.18 1.82
N PHE A 104 -9.10 11.74 1.24
CA PHE A 104 -7.79 11.75 1.89
C PHE A 104 -7.80 12.59 3.18
N SER A 105 -8.55 13.71 3.21
CA SER A 105 -8.75 14.46 4.45
C SER A 105 -9.41 13.60 5.52
N LYS A 106 -10.45 12.84 5.16
CA LYS A 106 -11.12 11.92 6.07
C LYS A 106 -10.18 10.80 6.56
N ALA A 107 -9.37 10.22 5.68
CA ALA A 107 -8.40 9.19 6.05
C ALA A 107 -7.35 9.76 7.03
N ALA A 108 -6.81 10.95 6.73
CA ALA A 108 -5.85 11.66 7.58
C ALA A 108 -6.42 12.00 8.96
N GLU A 109 -7.66 12.49 9.04
CA GLU A 109 -8.37 12.78 10.30
C GLU A 109 -8.60 11.51 11.15
N LEU A 110 -8.69 10.35 10.51
CA LEU A 110 -8.78 9.05 11.18
C LEU A 110 -7.40 8.51 11.60
N GLY A 111 -6.31 9.17 11.21
CA GLY A 111 -4.95 8.79 11.55
C GLY A 111 -4.26 7.89 10.53
N ASP A 112 -4.79 7.77 9.29
CA ASP A 112 -4.12 7.02 8.22
C ASP A 112 -2.86 7.75 7.74
N PRO A 113 -1.64 7.22 7.97
CA PRO A 113 -0.40 7.86 7.54
C PRO A 113 -0.37 8.10 6.01
N TYR A 114 -0.87 7.15 5.23
CA TYR A 114 -0.96 7.31 3.78
C TYR A 114 -1.91 8.44 3.40
N GLY A 115 -3.07 8.55 4.07
CA GLY A 115 -3.99 9.67 3.90
C GLY A 115 -3.35 11.02 4.27
N MET A 116 -2.54 11.09 5.33
CA MET A 116 -1.81 12.30 5.74
C MET A 116 -0.79 12.73 4.70
N SER A 117 0.01 11.78 4.18
CA SER A 117 1.01 12.04 3.14
C SER A 117 0.36 12.56 1.86
N MET A 118 -0.71 11.90 1.39
CA MET A 118 -1.45 12.33 0.21
C MET A 118 -2.10 13.71 0.40
N LEU A 119 -2.65 13.99 1.58
CA LEU A 119 -3.22 15.30 1.91
C LEU A 119 -2.16 16.41 1.91
N SER A 120 -0.96 16.13 2.45
CA SER A 120 0.20 17.03 2.37
C SER A 120 0.54 17.37 0.92
N MET A 121 0.63 16.35 0.06
CA MET A 121 0.94 16.53 -1.36
C MET A 121 -0.14 17.35 -2.08
N MET A 122 -1.43 17.06 -1.84
CA MET A 122 -2.54 17.81 -2.43
C MET A 122 -2.53 19.30 -2.02
N TYR A 123 -2.22 19.63 -0.76
CA TYR A 123 -2.04 21.03 -0.34
C TYR A 123 -0.82 21.67 -0.99
N ARG A 124 0.27 20.94 -1.21
CA ARG A 124 1.50 21.43 -1.85
C ARG A 124 1.29 21.76 -3.32
N ASN A 125 0.54 20.92 -4.02
CA ASN A 125 0.27 21.07 -5.45
C ASN A 125 -0.94 21.97 -5.74
N GLY A 126 -1.96 21.92 -4.89
CA GLY A 126 -3.25 22.57 -5.10
C GLY A 126 -4.26 21.66 -5.82
N ASP A 127 -4.13 20.33 -5.66
CA ASP A 127 -5.00 19.33 -6.28
C ASP A 127 -6.30 19.21 -5.49
N GLY A 128 -7.43 19.57 -6.11
CA GLY A 128 -8.74 19.58 -5.46
C GLY A 128 -8.92 20.62 -4.34
N VAL A 129 -7.89 21.36 -3.96
CA VAL A 129 -7.87 22.35 -2.89
C VAL A 129 -6.98 23.53 -3.29
N ARG A 130 -7.17 24.68 -2.63
CA ARG A 130 -6.23 25.80 -2.81
C ARG A 130 -4.88 25.46 -2.20
N ARG A 131 -3.81 25.62 -2.99
CA ARG A 131 -2.41 25.43 -2.55
C ARG A 131 -2.12 26.13 -1.22
N ASN A 132 -1.53 25.39 -0.28
CA ASN A 132 -1.17 25.88 1.05
C ASN A 132 0.02 25.10 1.61
N ASN A 133 1.23 25.61 1.39
CA ASN A 133 2.46 24.92 1.83
C ASN A 133 2.51 24.75 3.37
N LYS A 134 1.95 25.68 4.15
CA LYS A 134 1.95 25.58 5.61
C LYS A 134 1.12 24.36 6.08
N LEU A 135 -0.08 24.17 5.52
CA LEU A 135 -0.90 22.98 5.83
C LEU A 135 -0.25 21.69 5.30
N ALA A 136 0.45 21.78 4.15
CA ALA A 136 1.20 20.63 3.64
C ALA A 136 2.28 20.19 4.63
N ASP A 137 3.06 21.13 5.15
CA ASP A 137 4.13 20.84 6.11
C ASP A 137 3.55 20.32 7.46
N GLU A 138 2.44 20.92 7.95
CA GLU A 138 1.75 20.42 9.15
C GLU A 138 1.26 18.97 9.01
N TRP A 139 0.70 18.58 7.86
CA TRP A 139 0.27 17.21 7.63
C TRP A 139 1.44 16.24 7.43
N SER A 140 2.58 16.68 6.84
CA SER A 140 3.80 15.89 6.78
C SER A 140 4.32 15.57 8.19
N GLU A 141 4.43 16.60 9.06
CA GLU A 141 4.84 16.42 10.46
C GLU A 141 3.89 15.47 11.24
N HIS A 142 2.59 15.53 10.95
CA HIS A 142 1.63 14.61 11.55
C HIS A 142 1.84 13.17 11.06
N CYS A 143 2.17 12.95 9.78
CA CYS A 143 2.49 11.65 9.23
C CYS A 143 3.72 11.06 9.94
N ASP A 144 4.82 11.82 10.00
CA ASP A 144 6.08 11.40 10.61
C ASP A 144 5.94 11.05 12.11
N SER A 145 4.96 11.66 12.79
CA SER A 145 4.70 11.45 14.21
C SER A 145 3.56 10.48 14.52
N SER A 146 2.96 9.86 13.51
CA SER A 146 1.71 9.08 13.67
C SER A 146 1.89 7.70 14.29
N GLY A 147 3.13 7.19 14.40
CA GLY A 147 3.41 5.88 15.00
C GLY A 147 4.84 5.40 14.70
N ASP A 148 5.08 4.11 14.90
CA ASP A 148 6.32 3.44 14.54
C ASP A 148 6.16 2.80 13.14
N PRO A 149 6.92 3.26 12.13
CA PRO A 149 6.86 2.65 10.81
C PRO A 149 7.32 1.17 10.83
N GLY A 150 8.21 0.78 11.74
CA GLY A 150 8.73 -0.59 11.85
C GLY A 150 7.62 -1.61 12.14
N GLU A 151 6.66 -1.30 13.00
CA GLU A 151 5.54 -2.21 13.29
C GLU A 151 4.69 -2.50 12.03
N LEU A 152 4.51 -1.50 11.18
CA LEU A 152 3.79 -1.65 9.90
C LEU A 152 4.63 -2.36 8.84
N GLU A 153 5.94 -2.13 8.84
CA GLU A 153 6.90 -2.81 7.97
C GLU A 153 6.94 -4.30 8.25
N ASP A 154 7.14 -4.68 9.51
CA ASP A 154 7.17 -6.08 9.95
C ASP A 154 5.89 -6.82 9.54
N ALA A 155 4.72 -6.23 9.82
CA ALA A 155 3.45 -6.80 9.43
C ALA A 155 3.31 -6.91 7.91
N GLY A 156 3.70 -5.87 7.17
CA GLY A 156 3.66 -5.85 5.71
C GLY A 156 4.56 -6.90 5.08
N MET A 157 5.78 -7.01 5.56
CA MET A 157 6.76 -8.01 5.09
C MET A 157 6.32 -9.43 5.42
N GLU A 158 5.78 -9.69 6.61
CA GLU A 158 5.21 -10.99 6.97
C GLU A 158 4.11 -11.42 5.98
N PHE A 159 3.20 -10.52 5.60
CA PHE A 159 2.19 -10.80 4.58
C PHE A 159 2.81 -11.10 3.21
N LEU A 160 3.86 -10.37 2.79
CA LEU A 160 4.54 -10.63 1.52
C LEU A 160 5.24 -11.98 1.49
N GLU A 161 5.92 -12.35 2.58
CA GLU A 161 6.61 -13.63 2.70
C GLU A 161 5.65 -14.81 2.65
N ASN A 162 4.46 -14.63 3.21
CA ASN A 162 3.35 -15.56 3.10
C ASN A 162 2.59 -15.47 1.76
N GLY A 163 3.05 -14.64 0.81
CA GLY A 163 2.48 -14.49 -0.53
C GLY A 163 1.22 -13.63 -0.60
N ASN A 164 0.81 -12.99 0.50
CA ASN A 164 -0.36 -12.11 0.53
C ASN A 164 0.02 -10.67 0.16
N VAL A 165 0.18 -10.42 -1.13
CA VAL A 165 0.58 -9.11 -1.65
C VAL A 165 -0.48 -8.02 -1.37
N ILE A 166 -1.77 -8.37 -1.29
CA ILE A 166 -2.85 -7.39 -1.04
C ILE A 166 -2.66 -6.71 0.31
N LEU A 167 -2.52 -7.51 1.36
CA LEU A 167 -2.33 -6.97 2.71
C LEU A 167 -0.90 -6.43 2.89
N GLY A 168 0.12 -7.14 2.37
CA GLY A 168 1.50 -6.67 2.43
C GLY A 168 1.64 -5.26 1.88
N ARG A 169 1.18 -5.01 0.65
CA ARG A 169 1.17 -3.67 0.04
C ARG A 169 0.45 -2.63 0.91
N MET A 170 -0.71 -3.00 1.44
CA MET A 170 -1.53 -2.09 2.25
C MET A 170 -0.78 -1.59 3.50
N PHE A 171 -0.05 -2.47 4.19
CA PHE A 171 0.76 -2.11 5.35
C PHE A 171 2.02 -1.34 4.94
N LEU A 172 2.74 -1.81 3.93
CA LEU A 172 3.99 -1.19 3.47
C LEU A 172 3.81 0.22 2.91
N MET A 173 2.69 0.53 2.23
CA MET A 173 2.40 1.89 1.79
C MET A 173 2.35 2.88 2.96
N ARG A 174 1.85 2.46 4.10
CA ARG A 174 1.77 3.29 5.29
C ARG A 174 3.11 3.47 5.97
N SER A 175 3.86 2.39 6.10
CA SER A 175 5.22 2.41 6.62
C SER A 175 6.16 3.26 5.76
N ALA A 176 6.12 3.09 4.45
CA ALA A 176 6.96 3.84 3.51
C ALA A 176 6.77 5.36 3.60
N VAL A 177 5.52 5.84 3.68
CA VAL A 177 5.24 7.29 3.80
C VAL A 177 5.59 7.87 5.17
N MET A 178 5.82 7.01 6.17
CA MET A 178 6.35 7.37 7.50
C MET A 178 7.88 7.33 7.55
N GLY A 179 8.55 7.08 6.43
CA GLY A 179 10.00 7.15 6.29
C GLY A 179 10.74 5.81 6.31
N ALA A 180 10.05 4.67 6.21
CA ALA A 180 10.69 3.36 6.16
C ALA A 180 11.26 3.04 4.75
N PRO A 181 12.59 2.97 4.57
CA PRO A 181 13.19 2.75 3.26
C PRO A 181 12.94 1.33 2.73
N VAL A 182 12.97 0.32 3.60
CA VAL A 182 12.73 -1.10 3.24
C VAL A 182 11.33 -1.28 2.68
N SER A 183 10.33 -0.67 3.32
CA SER A 183 8.94 -0.69 2.85
C SER A 183 8.77 -0.04 1.48
N ALA A 184 9.39 1.11 1.25
CA ALA A 184 9.36 1.81 -0.04
C ALA A 184 10.02 0.98 -1.14
N LYS A 185 11.19 0.38 -0.85
CA LYS A 185 11.90 -0.52 -1.78
C LYS A 185 11.09 -1.77 -2.11
N ALA A 186 10.43 -2.36 -1.11
CA ALA A 186 9.55 -3.50 -1.34
C ALA A 186 8.38 -3.14 -2.29
N LEU A 187 7.79 -1.95 -2.13
CA LEU A 187 6.75 -1.46 -3.04
C LEU A 187 7.27 -1.24 -4.46
N ALA A 188 8.45 -0.62 -4.63
CA ALA A 188 9.10 -0.48 -5.92
C ALA A 188 9.29 -1.85 -6.61
N CYS A 189 9.73 -2.88 -5.88
CA CYS A 189 9.83 -4.24 -6.38
C CYS A 189 8.46 -4.83 -6.75
N ILE A 190 7.42 -4.63 -5.93
CA ILE A 190 6.06 -5.11 -6.20
C ILE A 190 5.54 -4.58 -7.53
N TYR A 191 5.64 -3.29 -7.75
CA TYR A 191 5.14 -2.63 -8.96
C TYR A 191 6.06 -2.83 -10.17
N GLY A 192 7.37 -2.72 -10.02
CA GLY A 192 8.31 -2.85 -11.12
C GLY A 192 8.36 -4.26 -11.72
N PHE A 193 8.29 -5.28 -10.89
CA PHE A 193 8.31 -6.68 -11.34
C PHE A 193 6.91 -7.30 -11.48
N GLY A 194 5.85 -6.57 -11.14
CA GLY A 194 4.49 -7.09 -11.17
C GLY A 194 4.27 -8.24 -10.18
N ALA A 195 4.93 -8.18 -9.01
CA ALA A 195 4.90 -9.23 -8.01
C ALA A 195 3.53 -9.29 -7.31
N GLY A 196 2.55 -9.94 -7.95
CA GLY A 196 1.19 -10.06 -7.45
C GLY A 196 0.29 -8.84 -7.72
N VAL A 197 0.77 -7.88 -8.49
CA VAL A 197 0.01 -6.75 -9.04
C VAL A 197 0.27 -6.62 -10.53
N HIS A 198 -0.48 -5.79 -11.22
CA HIS A 198 -0.10 -5.38 -12.58
C HIS A 198 1.15 -4.51 -12.50
N ALA A 199 2.18 -4.84 -13.27
CA ALA A 199 3.39 -4.02 -13.33
C ALA A 199 3.05 -2.59 -13.75
N ASP A 200 3.62 -1.62 -13.08
CA ASP A 200 3.44 -0.20 -13.32
C ASP A 200 4.78 0.51 -13.08
N ASP A 201 5.45 0.88 -14.17
CA ASP A 201 6.79 1.47 -14.12
C ASP A 201 6.78 2.88 -13.50
N ASP A 202 5.68 3.64 -13.67
CA ASP A 202 5.56 4.98 -13.08
C ASP A 202 5.40 4.87 -11.54
N GLU A 203 4.51 3.99 -11.07
CA GLU A 203 4.32 3.72 -9.63
C GLU A 203 5.61 3.13 -9.00
N ALA A 204 6.31 2.24 -9.71
CA ALA A 204 7.58 1.68 -9.26
C ALA A 204 8.65 2.76 -9.09
N SER A 205 8.75 3.71 -10.05
CA SER A 205 9.70 4.82 -9.99
C SER A 205 9.39 5.76 -8.82
N ASP A 206 8.12 6.06 -8.56
CA ASP A 206 7.70 6.91 -7.44
C ASP A 206 8.09 6.29 -6.08
N TRP A 207 7.97 4.96 -5.97
CA TRP A 207 8.40 4.25 -4.75
C TRP A 207 9.92 4.08 -4.65
N GLU A 208 10.65 3.98 -5.76
CA GLU A 208 12.12 4.01 -5.77
C GLU A 208 12.63 5.36 -5.28
N ASP A 209 12.10 6.48 -5.82
CA ASP A 209 12.43 7.83 -5.35
C ASP A 209 12.11 8.02 -3.86
N THR A 210 11.03 7.40 -3.39
CA THR A 210 10.66 7.40 -1.97
C THR A 210 11.64 6.61 -1.12
N ALA A 211 12.10 5.44 -1.59
CA ALA A 211 13.09 4.63 -0.90
C ALA A 211 14.41 5.38 -0.75
N ASP A 212 14.90 6.01 -1.82
CA ASP A 212 16.12 6.81 -1.81
C ASP A 212 15.99 8.01 -0.87
N ALA A 213 14.85 8.72 -0.91
CA ALA A 213 14.57 9.84 0.00
C ALA A 213 14.51 9.42 1.48
N ASN A 214 14.10 8.19 1.75
CA ASN A 214 14.05 7.60 3.09
C ASN A 214 15.39 6.98 3.53
N GLY A 215 16.43 7.01 2.68
CA GLY A 215 17.78 6.54 3.02
C GLY A 215 18.04 5.07 2.65
N TRP A 216 17.45 4.57 1.56
CA TRP A 216 17.72 3.21 1.08
C TRP A 216 19.22 2.95 0.84
N ASP A 217 19.98 3.93 0.38
CA ASP A 217 21.43 3.80 0.15
C ASP A 217 22.21 3.49 1.44
N ASP A 218 21.65 3.79 2.61
CA ASP A 218 22.22 3.50 3.92
C ASP A 218 21.74 2.14 4.49
N VAL A 219 20.77 1.47 3.83
CA VAL A 219 20.24 0.16 4.25
C VAL A 219 21.28 -0.93 3.98
N THR A 220 21.59 -1.68 5.00
CA THR A 220 22.52 -2.82 4.94
C THR A 220 21.76 -4.14 4.83
N ARG A 221 22.49 -5.21 4.51
CA ARG A 221 21.91 -6.56 4.52
C ARG A 221 21.41 -6.97 5.93
N GLU A 222 22.04 -6.45 7.00
CA GLU A 222 21.61 -6.70 8.38
C GLU A 222 20.23 -6.08 8.65
N ASP A 223 19.93 -4.92 8.04
CA ASP A 223 18.63 -4.28 8.14
C ASP A 223 17.52 -5.08 7.42
N LEU A 224 17.90 -5.98 6.52
CA LEU A 224 16.99 -6.92 5.85
C LEU A 224 16.88 -8.27 6.57
N GLU A 225 17.43 -8.40 7.79
CA GLU A 225 17.40 -9.68 8.52
C GLU A 225 15.97 -10.22 8.64
N GLY A 226 15.78 -11.46 8.16
CA GLY A 226 14.46 -12.10 8.08
C GLY A 226 13.74 -11.92 6.72
N HIS A 227 14.09 -10.91 5.94
CA HIS A 227 13.41 -10.56 4.68
C HIS A 227 14.24 -10.83 3.42
N GLU A 228 15.49 -11.28 3.56
CA GLU A 228 16.44 -11.48 2.45
C GLU A 228 15.88 -12.43 1.40
N LYS A 229 15.18 -13.48 1.83
CA LYS A 229 14.57 -14.45 0.92
C LYS A 229 13.53 -13.81 0.00
N TRP A 230 12.81 -12.80 0.48
CA TRP A 230 11.85 -12.08 -0.35
C TRP A 230 12.57 -11.15 -1.33
N PHE A 231 13.49 -10.32 -0.83
CA PHE A 231 14.24 -9.36 -1.65
C PHE A 231 15.14 -10.02 -2.69
N SER A 232 15.82 -11.14 -2.38
CA SER A 232 16.69 -11.87 -3.33
C SER A 232 16.00 -12.32 -4.61
N ARG A 233 14.69 -12.19 -4.70
CA ARG A 233 13.91 -12.45 -5.92
C ARG A 233 13.97 -11.28 -6.91
N PHE A 234 14.37 -10.08 -6.48
CA PHE A 234 14.25 -8.84 -7.21
C PHE A 234 15.56 -8.05 -7.27
N ILE A 235 16.37 -8.11 -6.22
CA ILE A 235 17.64 -7.38 -6.11
C ILE A 235 18.79 -8.33 -5.81
N ASP A 236 20.00 -7.95 -6.19
CA ASP A 236 21.23 -8.67 -5.85
C ASP A 236 21.70 -8.22 -4.45
N LEU A 237 21.48 -9.05 -3.44
CA LEU A 237 21.86 -8.74 -2.07
C LEU A 237 23.40 -8.76 -1.86
N ASP A 238 24.15 -9.40 -2.77
CA ASP A 238 25.62 -9.43 -2.65
C ASP A 238 26.22 -8.06 -3.10
N GLU A 239 25.50 -7.29 -3.92
CA GLU A 239 25.90 -5.92 -4.26
C GLU A 239 25.74 -4.94 -3.07
N MET A 240 24.83 -5.21 -2.13
CA MET A 240 24.63 -4.38 -0.93
C MET A 240 25.80 -4.47 0.04
N ASP A 241 26.52 -5.59 0.05
CA ASP A 241 27.70 -5.81 0.90
C ASP A 241 29.02 -5.32 0.25
N ALA A 242 28.96 -4.85 -1.00
CA ALA A 242 30.13 -4.37 -1.73
C ALA A 242 30.57 -3.01 -1.16
N GLU A 243 31.80 -2.94 -0.62
CA GLU A 243 32.39 -1.66 -0.26
C GLU A 243 32.44 -0.76 -1.52
N PRO A 244 32.05 0.53 -1.42
CA PRO A 244 32.15 1.43 -2.55
C PRO A 244 33.60 1.44 -3.06
N GLU A 245 33.82 1.08 -4.33
CA GLU A 245 35.14 1.22 -4.97
C GLU A 245 35.51 2.72 -4.97
N TYR A 246 36.26 3.12 -3.97
CA TYR A 246 36.93 4.43 -4.02
C TYR A 246 37.98 4.36 -5.12
N ASP A 247 37.67 4.99 -6.26
CA ASP A 247 38.67 5.28 -7.31
C ASP A 247 39.88 5.96 -6.65
N ARG A 248 41.02 5.26 -6.68
CA ARG A 248 42.32 5.74 -6.18
C ARG A 248 43.06 6.54 -7.26
#